data_27ed40d3df65990a15a58076d4932591
#
_entry.id   27ed40d3df65990a15a58076d4932591
#
_cell.length_a   1.000
_cell.length_b   1.000
_cell.length_c   1.000
_cell.angle_alpha   90.00
_cell.angle_beta   90.00
_cell.angle_gamma   90.00
#
_symmetry.space_group_name_H-M   'P 1'
#
loop_
_entity.id
_entity.type
_entity.pdbx_description
1 polymer ?
#
loop_
_entity_poly.entity_id
_entity_poly.type
_entity_poly.pdbx_seq_one_letter_code
_entity_poly.pdbx_strand_id
1 'polypeptide(L)'
;MRIELDVNGKAQVIEVDDPDMPLLYALRDDLQLNNPRFGCGLGQCGACTVHVDGRAVRSCMTPVAAAGGAQITTLAGLGTPERPHPLQTAWIEEQVNQCAYCINRWIMTAAELLAHNPRPSEAEIKEALDPLICRCGTHGAALRAVKRAAQSA
;
A
#
# COMPACT_ATOMS: atom_id res chain seq x y z
N MET A 1 -6.52 -25.57 -0.60
CA MET A 1 -7.07 -25.08 -1.89
C MET A 1 -5.95 -24.31 -2.61
N ARG A 2 -5.81 -24.52 -3.92
CA ARG A 2 -4.83 -23.82 -4.75
C ARG A 2 -5.43 -22.50 -5.24
N ILE A 3 -4.72 -21.39 -5.02
CA ILE A 3 -5.13 -20.04 -5.44
C ILE A 3 -4.02 -19.45 -6.31
N GLU A 4 -4.40 -18.89 -7.45
CA GLU A 4 -3.52 -18.15 -8.34
C GLU A 4 -3.68 -16.65 -8.08
N LEU A 5 -2.57 -15.97 -7.85
CA LEU A 5 -2.48 -14.54 -7.60
C LEU A 5 -1.54 -13.89 -8.61
N ASP A 6 -1.90 -12.74 -9.15
CA ASP A 6 -0.94 -11.88 -9.86
C ASP A 6 -0.41 -10.84 -8.88
N VAL A 7 0.83 -11.00 -8.44
CA VAL A 7 1.44 -10.10 -7.46
C VAL A 7 2.62 -9.35 -8.09
N ASN A 8 2.46 -8.04 -8.20
CA ASN A 8 3.45 -7.15 -8.82
C ASN A 8 3.80 -7.58 -10.26
N GLY A 9 2.80 -8.04 -11.03
CA GLY A 9 2.97 -8.51 -12.41
C GLY A 9 3.62 -9.89 -12.53
N LYS A 10 3.64 -10.67 -11.45
CA LYS A 10 4.14 -12.04 -11.44
C LYS A 10 3.04 -12.99 -11.00
N ALA A 11 2.75 -13.98 -11.83
CA ALA A 11 1.84 -15.06 -11.44
C ALA A 11 2.47 -15.87 -10.30
N GLN A 12 1.72 -16.03 -9.23
CA GLN A 12 2.08 -16.80 -8.05
C GLN A 12 0.99 -17.83 -7.78
N VAL A 13 1.40 -18.97 -7.25
CA VAL A 13 0.47 -20.02 -6.84
C VAL A 13 0.75 -20.35 -5.39
N ILE A 14 -0.28 -20.28 -4.57
CA ILE A 14 -0.21 -20.66 -3.16
C ILE A 14 -1.20 -21.77 -2.85
N GLU A 15 -0.91 -22.56 -1.85
CA GLU A 15 -1.83 -23.55 -1.30
C GLU A 15 -2.28 -23.10 0.07
N VAL A 16 -3.58 -23.00 0.28
CA VAL A 16 -4.17 -22.55 1.53
C VAL A 16 -5.20 -23.58 2.03
N ASP A 17 -5.23 -23.77 3.33
CA ASP A 17 -6.21 -24.65 3.98
C ASP A 17 -7.56 -23.93 4.16
N ASP A 18 -7.51 -22.61 4.39
CA ASP A 18 -8.67 -21.76 4.62
C ASP A 18 -8.77 -20.66 3.54
N PRO A 19 -9.80 -20.67 2.67
CA PRO A 19 -10.03 -19.64 1.66
C PRO A 19 -10.31 -18.25 2.26
N ASP A 20 -10.78 -18.19 3.50
CA ASP A 20 -11.06 -16.94 4.21
C ASP A 20 -9.81 -16.38 4.94
N MET A 21 -8.67 -17.08 4.86
CA MET A 21 -7.40 -16.58 5.38
C MET A 21 -7.14 -15.16 4.83
N PRO A 22 -6.76 -14.19 5.68
CA PRO A 22 -6.42 -12.85 5.22
C PRO A 22 -5.30 -12.84 4.17
N LEU A 23 -5.52 -12.13 3.07
CA LEU A 23 -4.54 -11.93 2.00
C LEU A 23 -3.18 -11.48 2.54
N LEU A 24 -3.18 -10.71 3.65
CA LEU A 24 -1.96 -10.25 4.31
C LEU A 24 -1.00 -11.40 4.63
N TYR A 25 -1.51 -12.52 5.15
CA TYR A 25 -0.67 -13.67 5.52
C TYR A 25 -0.10 -14.36 4.28
N ALA A 26 -0.90 -14.56 3.23
CA ALA A 26 -0.41 -15.07 1.96
C ALA A 26 0.75 -14.23 1.40
N LEU A 27 0.60 -12.90 1.40
CA LEU A 27 1.65 -12.00 0.91
C LEU A 27 2.90 -12.03 1.77
N ARG A 28 2.77 -12.13 3.10
CA ARG A 28 3.91 -12.09 4.03
C ARG A 28 4.56 -13.43 4.24
N ASP A 29 3.78 -14.45 4.47
CA ASP A 29 4.28 -15.74 4.95
C ASP A 29 4.56 -16.69 3.78
N ASP A 30 3.63 -16.81 2.82
CA ASP A 30 3.84 -17.68 1.65
C ASP A 30 4.75 -17.02 0.61
N LEU A 31 4.53 -15.74 0.29
CA LEU A 31 5.29 -15.02 -0.73
C LEU A 31 6.47 -14.21 -0.18
N GLN A 32 6.70 -14.22 1.12
CA GLN A 32 7.84 -13.57 1.80
C GLN A 32 7.99 -12.08 1.49
N LEU A 33 6.88 -11.38 1.28
CA LEU A 33 6.90 -9.94 1.03
C LEU A 33 6.93 -9.15 2.35
N ASN A 34 7.93 -8.29 2.52
CA ASN A 34 8.08 -7.47 3.73
C ASN A 34 7.11 -6.28 3.79
N ASN A 35 6.55 -5.86 2.68
CA ASN A 35 5.41 -4.97 2.56
C ASN A 35 4.30 -5.71 1.81
N PRO A 36 3.11 -5.72 2.33
CA PRO A 36 2.45 -5.00 3.44
C PRO A 36 2.88 -5.48 4.82
N ARG A 37 2.43 -4.75 5.88
CA ARG A 37 2.78 -5.04 7.27
C ARG A 37 1.54 -5.29 8.12
N PHE A 38 1.68 -6.12 9.14
CA PHE A 38 0.67 -6.32 10.16
C PHE A 38 0.66 -5.12 11.13
N GLY A 39 -0.53 -4.69 11.53
CA GLY A 39 -0.71 -3.66 12.56
C GLY A 39 -1.90 -4.01 13.45
N CYS A 40 -3.09 -3.48 13.16
CA CYS A 40 -4.28 -3.73 14.00
C CYS A 40 -4.99 -5.06 13.73
N GLY A 41 -4.88 -5.63 12.52
CA GLY A 41 -5.66 -6.81 12.10
C GLY A 41 -7.18 -6.56 11.95
N LEU A 42 -7.62 -5.30 12.01
CA LEU A 42 -9.03 -4.88 12.06
C LEU A 42 -9.39 -3.89 10.93
N GLY A 43 -8.57 -3.76 9.91
CA GLY A 43 -8.81 -2.85 8.79
C GLY A 43 -8.65 -1.36 9.10
N GLN A 44 -8.26 -0.98 10.32
CA GLN A 44 -8.23 0.41 10.77
C GLN A 44 -6.92 1.14 10.44
N CYS A 45 -5.78 0.55 10.83
CA CYS A 45 -4.49 1.27 10.79
C CYS A 45 -3.90 1.46 9.40
N GLY A 46 -4.25 0.63 8.42
CA GLY A 46 -3.75 0.70 7.05
C GLY A 46 -2.32 0.17 6.81
N ALA A 47 -1.62 -0.36 7.82
CA ALA A 47 -0.27 -0.91 7.64
C ALA A 47 -0.22 -2.02 6.58
N CYS A 48 -1.32 -2.74 6.39
CA CYS A 48 -1.49 -3.83 5.44
C CYS A 48 -2.02 -3.40 4.06
N THR A 49 -2.10 -2.11 3.76
CA THR A 49 -2.68 -1.62 2.50
C THR A 49 -1.91 -2.17 1.29
N VAL A 50 -2.66 -2.72 0.35
CA VAL A 50 -2.21 -3.09 -1.00
C VAL A 50 -3.23 -2.57 -2.01
N HIS A 51 -2.87 -2.53 -3.28
CA HIS A 51 -3.87 -2.35 -4.33
C HIS A 51 -4.34 -3.71 -4.85
N VAL A 52 -5.64 -3.87 -4.99
CA VAL A 52 -6.27 -4.96 -5.72
C VAL A 52 -7.04 -4.31 -6.87
N ASP A 53 -6.65 -4.64 -8.10
CA ASP A 53 -7.16 -4.02 -9.33
C ASP A 53 -7.13 -2.47 -9.26
N GLY A 54 -6.01 -1.92 -8.74
CA GLY A 54 -5.79 -0.48 -8.61
C GLY A 54 -6.47 0.20 -7.42
N ARG A 55 -7.24 -0.52 -6.61
CA ARG A 55 -7.92 0.01 -5.41
C ARG A 55 -7.17 -0.31 -4.14
N ALA A 56 -6.97 0.68 -3.28
CA ALA A 56 -6.36 0.49 -1.97
C ALA A 56 -7.30 -0.30 -1.03
N VAL A 57 -6.88 -1.49 -0.65
CA VAL A 57 -7.63 -2.36 0.26
C VAL A 57 -6.81 -2.71 1.49
N ARG A 58 -7.48 -3.11 2.56
CA ARG A 58 -6.86 -3.62 3.79
C ARG A 58 -6.68 -5.13 3.68
N SER A 59 -5.50 -5.59 3.31
CA SER A 59 -5.23 -7.02 3.08
C SER A 59 -5.46 -7.89 4.33
N CYS A 60 -5.44 -7.32 5.52
CA CYS A 60 -5.80 -8.05 6.75
C CYS A 60 -7.31 -8.36 6.86
N MET A 61 -8.15 -7.73 6.06
CA MET A 61 -9.61 -7.94 6.03
C MET A 61 -10.10 -8.52 4.71
N THR A 62 -9.20 -8.72 3.76
CA THR A 62 -9.52 -9.26 2.43
C THR A 62 -9.24 -10.76 2.45
N PRO A 63 -10.25 -11.62 2.25
CA PRO A 63 -10.03 -13.06 2.09
C PRO A 63 -9.10 -13.34 0.90
N VAL A 64 -8.18 -14.28 1.06
CA VAL A 64 -7.25 -14.61 -0.02
C VAL A 64 -7.96 -15.13 -1.26
N ALA A 65 -9.05 -15.88 -1.08
CA ALA A 65 -9.86 -16.36 -2.20
C ALA A 65 -10.51 -15.22 -2.99
N ALA A 66 -10.88 -14.12 -2.33
CA ALA A 66 -11.46 -12.95 -3.00
C ALA A 66 -10.45 -12.19 -3.88
N ALA A 67 -9.17 -12.40 -3.66
CA ALA A 67 -8.08 -11.83 -4.46
C ALA A 67 -7.62 -12.76 -5.61
N GLY A 68 -8.21 -13.94 -5.73
CA GLY A 68 -7.88 -14.90 -6.78
C GLY A 68 -8.13 -14.31 -8.17
N GLY A 69 -7.12 -14.33 -9.04
CA GLY A 69 -7.18 -13.78 -10.40
C GLY A 69 -7.11 -12.25 -10.49
N ALA A 70 -7.10 -11.52 -9.38
CA ALA A 70 -6.94 -10.07 -9.36
C ALA A 70 -5.46 -9.65 -9.45
N GLN A 71 -5.21 -8.43 -9.93
CA GLN A 71 -3.89 -7.81 -9.91
C GLN A 71 -3.61 -7.19 -8.54
N ILE A 72 -2.65 -7.75 -7.82
CA ILE A 72 -2.23 -7.27 -6.52
C ILE A 72 -0.94 -6.46 -6.69
N THR A 73 -0.97 -5.19 -6.30
CA THR A 73 0.22 -4.34 -6.26
C THR A 73 0.57 -4.01 -4.83
N THR A 74 1.77 -4.36 -4.41
CA THR A 74 2.35 -3.95 -3.12
C THR A 74 3.23 -2.72 -3.30
N LEU A 75 3.72 -2.15 -2.20
CA LEU A 75 4.66 -1.01 -2.25
C LEU A 75 5.89 -1.31 -3.13
N ALA A 76 6.40 -2.53 -3.10
CA ALA A 76 7.51 -2.96 -3.95
C ALA A 76 7.15 -3.03 -5.45
N GLY A 77 5.88 -3.08 -5.78
CA GLY A 77 5.38 -3.10 -7.15
C GLY A 77 5.05 -1.74 -7.74
N LEU A 78 5.03 -0.66 -6.93
CA LEU A 78 4.78 0.68 -7.43
C LEU A 78 5.92 1.24 -8.28
N GLY A 79 7.16 0.95 -7.90
CA GLY A 79 8.36 1.39 -8.61
C GLY A 79 9.59 0.64 -8.10
N THR A 80 10.68 0.72 -8.87
CA THR A 80 11.96 0.10 -8.54
C THR A 80 12.99 1.17 -8.15
N PRO A 81 14.14 0.79 -7.55
CA PRO A 81 15.21 1.75 -7.28
C PRO A 81 15.68 2.53 -8.52
N GLU A 82 15.65 1.90 -9.70
CA GLU A 82 16.05 2.50 -10.98
C GLU A 82 14.95 3.39 -11.59
N ARG A 83 13.70 3.09 -11.28
CA ARG A 83 12.52 3.86 -11.72
C ARG A 83 11.51 3.94 -10.58
N PRO A 84 11.78 4.78 -9.57
CA PRO A 84 10.90 4.93 -8.44
C PRO A 84 9.60 5.62 -8.85
N HIS A 85 8.51 5.25 -8.20
CA HIS A 85 7.25 5.98 -8.32
C HIS A 85 7.43 7.42 -7.79
N PRO A 86 6.77 8.45 -8.36
CA PRO A 86 6.90 9.85 -7.90
C PRO A 86 6.70 10.03 -6.39
N LEU A 87 5.79 9.27 -5.78
CA LEU A 87 5.62 9.26 -4.33
C LEU A 87 6.84 8.71 -3.58
N GLN A 88 7.49 7.68 -4.10
CA GLN A 88 8.71 7.13 -3.47
C GLN A 88 9.85 8.15 -3.52
N THR A 89 10.03 8.83 -4.63
CA THR A 89 11.00 9.93 -4.78
C THR A 89 10.69 11.06 -3.81
N ALA A 90 9.45 11.55 -3.80
CA ALA A 90 9.03 12.63 -2.91
C ALA A 90 9.18 12.26 -1.43
N TRP A 91 8.97 10.99 -1.08
CA TRP A 91 9.16 10.47 0.29
C TRP A 91 10.60 10.58 0.76
N ILE A 92 11.54 10.30 -0.14
CA ILE A 92 12.99 10.44 0.12
C ILE A 92 13.36 11.91 0.23
N GLU A 93 12.94 12.73 -0.73
CA GLU A 93 13.27 14.16 -0.78
C GLU A 93 12.73 14.94 0.42
N GLU A 94 11.53 14.62 0.88
CA GLU A 94 10.94 15.23 2.08
C GLU A 94 11.41 14.57 3.39
N GLN A 95 12.27 13.56 3.31
CA GLN A 95 12.82 12.84 4.47
C GLN A 95 11.74 12.40 5.47
N VAL A 96 10.65 11.84 4.95
CA VAL A 96 9.46 11.53 5.75
C VAL A 96 9.71 10.46 6.80
N ASN A 97 10.56 9.48 6.49
CA ASN A 97 10.71 8.31 7.35
C ASN A 97 11.43 8.60 8.67
N GLN A 98 10.87 8.04 9.75
CA GLN A 98 11.55 7.83 11.02
C GLN A 98 11.69 6.30 11.23
N CYS A 99 10.79 5.63 11.94
CA CYS A 99 10.86 4.17 12.06
C CYS A 99 10.47 3.41 10.79
N ALA A 100 9.84 4.07 9.84
CA ALA A 100 9.37 3.57 8.55
C ALA A 100 8.32 2.42 8.63
N TYR A 101 7.80 2.07 9.81
CA TYR A 101 6.81 1.00 9.90
C TYR A 101 5.50 1.34 9.17
N CYS A 102 5.08 2.59 9.18
CA CYS A 102 3.83 3.05 8.58
C CYS A 102 3.95 3.49 7.11
N ILE A 103 5.13 3.42 6.49
CA ILE A 103 5.36 3.92 5.13
C ILE A 103 4.39 3.34 4.11
N ASN A 104 4.12 2.05 4.21
CA ASN A 104 3.24 1.34 3.30
C ASN A 104 1.86 1.99 3.18
N ARG A 105 1.22 2.30 4.33
CA ARG A 105 -0.12 2.88 4.35
C ARG A 105 -0.20 4.24 3.66
N TRP A 106 0.81 5.07 3.89
CA TRP A 106 0.85 6.43 3.34
C TRP A 106 1.00 6.41 1.83
N ILE A 107 2.02 5.70 1.33
CA ILE A 107 2.33 5.68 -0.09
C ILE A 107 1.24 4.96 -0.88
N MET A 108 0.75 3.82 -0.42
CA MET A 108 -0.28 3.07 -1.14
C MET A 108 -1.62 3.83 -1.20
N THR A 109 -2.02 4.49 -0.10
CA THR A 109 -3.24 5.32 -0.09
C THR A 109 -3.08 6.56 -0.98
N ALA A 110 -1.93 7.23 -0.91
CA ALA A 110 -1.67 8.39 -1.75
C ALA A 110 -1.54 8.02 -3.24
N ALA A 111 -1.00 6.84 -3.57
CA ALA A 111 -0.91 6.37 -4.95
C ALA A 111 -2.29 6.16 -5.58
N GLU A 112 -3.25 5.61 -4.84
CA GLU A 112 -4.64 5.52 -5.30
C GLU A 112 -5.24 6.90 -5.51
N LEU A 113 -5.08 7.82 -4.55
CA LEU A 113 -5.57 9.19 -4.67
C LEU A 113 -5.04 9.85 -5.94
N LEU A 114 -3.71 9.83 -6.17
CA LEU A 114 -3.10 10.48 -7.33
C LEU A 114 -3.46 9.80 -8.66
N ALA A 115 -3.75 8.50 -8.66
CA ALA A 115 -4.23 7.80 -9.85
C ALA A 115 -5.64 8.28 -10.28
N HIS A 116 -6.50 8.61 -9.32
CA HIS A 116 -7.86 9.10 -9.58
C HIS A 116 -7.92 10.63 -9.73
N ASN A 117 -7.11 11.35 -8.97
CA ASN A 117 -7.02 12.80 -8.99
C ASN A 117 -5.54 13.22 -9.01
N PRO A 118 -4.95 13.46 -10.19
CA PRO A 118 -3.53 13.83 -10.31
C PRO A 118 -3.16 15.17 -9.67
N ARG A 119 -4.15 16.03 -9.43
CA ARG A 119 -3.95 17.38 -8.86
C ARG A 119 -4.89 17.63 -7.69
N PRO A 120 -4.78 16.87 -6.60
CA PRO A 120 -5.65 17.03 -5.46
C PRO A 120 -5.33 18.35 -4.73
N SER A 121 -6.37 18.99 -4.21
CA SER A 121 -6.22 20.06 -3.24
C SER A 121 -5.63 19.55 -1.93
N GLU A 122 -5.08 20.45 -1.13
CA GLU A 122 -4.57 20.06 0.21
C GLU A 122 -5.67 19.45 1.09
N ALA A 123 -6.90 19.91 0.95
CA ALA A 123 -8.04 19.37 1.70
C ALA A 123 -8.32 17.91 1.30
N GLU A 124 -8.33 17.61 0.01
CA GLU A 124 -8.52 16.24 -0.49
C GLU A 124 -7.39 15.30 -0.07
N ILE A 125 -6.14 15.78 -0.07
CA ILE A 125 -5.01 14.99 0.45
C ILE A 125 -5.20 14.70 1.94
N LYS A 126 -5.54 15.71 2.74
CA LYS A 126 -5.78 15.55 4.17
C LYS A 126 -6.91 14.56 4.45
N GLU A 127 -8.02 14.67 3.73
CA GLU A 127 -9.16 13.76 3.86
C GLU A 127 -8.77 12.31 3.55
N ALA A 128 -8.04 12.08 2.46
CA ALA A 128 -7.57 10.74 2.08
C ALA A 128 -6.60 10.14 3.12
N LEU A 129 -5.77 10.97 3.76
CA LEU A 129 -4.76 10.54 4.72
C LEU A 129 -5.24 10.56 6.17
N ASP A 130 -6.37 11.18 6.48
CA ASP A 130 -6.87 11.37 7.86
C ASP A 130 -6.97 10.08 8.69
N PRO A 131 -7.44 8.95 8.13
CA PRO A 131 -7.51 7.69 8.89
C PRO A 131 -6.15 7.07 9.22
N LEU A 132 -5.05 7.62 8.69
CA LEU A 132 -3.73 7.00 8.80
C LEU A 132 -3.00 7.51 10.05
N ILE A 133 -2.44 6.58 10.82
CA ILE A 133 -1.79 6.85 12.10
C ILE A 133 -0.28 6.63 11.98
N CYS A 134 0.51 7.59 12.45
CA CYS A 134 1.95 7.46 12.61
C CYS A 134 2.35 7.82 14.05
N ARG A 135 2.93 6.87 14.79
CA ARG A 135 3.37 7.10 16.16
C ARG A 135 4.57 8.05 16.25
N CYS A 136 5.39 8.10 15.19
CA CYS A 136 6.53 9.01 15.08
C CYS A 136 6.12 10.45 14.70
N GLY A 137 4.87 10.66 14.30
CA GLY A 137 4.36 12.00 13.99
C GLY A 137 4.77 12.54 12.61
N THR A 138 4.97 11.67 11.61
CA THR A 138 5.43 12.07 10.27
C THR A 138 4.34 12.70 9.38
N HIS A 139 3.15 12.98 9.89
CA HIS A 139 1.99 13.46 9.13
C HIS A 139 2.27 14.69 8.27
N GLY A 140 2.93 15.71 8.85
CA GLY A 140 3.25 16.94 8.12
C GLY A 140 4.23 16.71 6.96
N ALA A 141 5.25 15.86 7.17
CA ALA A 141 6.20 15.49 6.12
C ALA A 141 5.52 14.64 5.03
N ALA A 142 4.64 13.70 5.42
CA ALA A 142 3.85 12.91 4.49
C ALA A 142 2.96 13.79 3.59
N LEU A 143 2.28 14.79 4.17
CA LEU A 143 1.48 15.75 3.42
C LEU A 143 2.32 16.50 2.38
N ARG A 144 3.50 17.00 2.77
CA ARG A 144 4.41 17.67 1.83
C ARG A 144 4.88 16.74 0.71
N ALA A 145 5.20 15.49 1.03
CA ALA A 145 5.62 14.51 0.04
C ALA A 145 4.51 14.22 -0.99
N VAL A 146 3.26 14.06 -0.56
CA VAL A 146 2.14 13.87 -1.50
C VAL A 146 1.91 15.10 -2.37
N LYS A 147 1.98 16.32 -1.80
CA LYS A 147 1.90 17.57 -2.57
C LYS A 147 3.01 17.68 -3.61
N ARG A 148 4.24 17.32 -3.24
CA ARG A 148 5.40 17.32 -4.17
C ARG A 148 5.19 16.31 -5.30
N ALA A 149 4.76 15.09 -4.99
CA ALA A 149 4.51 14.05 -5.99
C ALA A 149 3.42 14.48 -6.99
N ALA A 150 2.36 15.13 -6.51
CA ALA A 150 1.28 15.66 -7.36
C ALA A 150 1.74 16.76 -8.33
N GLN A 151 2.83 17.47 -8.03
CA GLN A 151 3.40 18.50 -8.90
C GLN A 151 4.36 17.91 -9.95
N SER A 152 4.80 16.67 -9.76
CA SER A 152 5.78 15.99 -10.62
C SER A 152 5.13 15.02 -11.61
N ALA A 153 3.80 14.91 -11.59
CA ALA A 153 3.01 14.01 -12.43
C ALA A 153 2.55 14.67 -13.73
#